data_66e46e27bc1b6078d714e39b3be0b7f5
#
_entry.id   66e46e27bc1b6078d714e39b3be0b7f5
#
_cell.length_a   1.000
_cell.length_b   1.000
_cell.length_c   1.000
_cell.angle_alpha   90.00
_cell.angle_beta   90.00
_cell.angle_gamma   90.00
#
_symmetry.space_group_name_H-M   'P 1'
#
loop_
_entity.id
_entity.type
_entity.pdbx_description
1 polymer ?
#
loop_
_entity_poly.entity_id
_entity_poly.type
_entity_poly.pdbx_seq_one_letter_code
_entity_poly.pdbx_strand_id
1 'polypeptide(L)'
;MFDVNPNILNQVLEHYENQPFLISEKRSWTFADFMSEARLLSDSLMAESQQRVYLSSENPENLLKSMLALWMHGAVAVPLNPQIPEKQKMEMLQKIGCTFSYTELLHEFKSHPTPENSLQPNPVGNSDAVAGKEVNSINPKDWATIIFTSGSTGSPKAVVHSLANHFYNALGANERMPLNPGDRWLLSLPMYHVSGLAILFRTLLSGA
;
A
#
# COMPACT_ATOMS: atom_id res chain seq x y z
N MET A 1 12.22 -5.71 17.70
CA MET A 1 10.81 -6.06 17.36
C MET A 1 10.02 -4.76 17.38
N PHE A 2 9.29 -4.45 16.31
CA PHE A 2 8.50 -3.22 16.25
C PHE A 2 7.19 -3.38 17.03
N ASP A 3 6.82 -2.32 17.75
CA ASP A 3 5.51 -2.25 18.40
C ASP A 3 4.48 -1.64 17.45
N VAL A 4 3.25 -2.18 17.44
CA VAL A 4 2.16 -1.65 16.62
C VAL A 4 1.64 -0.36 17.24
N ASN A 5 2.22 0.75 16.82
CA ASN A 5 1.92 2.10 17.29
C ASN A 5 1.71 3.05 16.07
N PRO A 6 1.27 4.29 16.28
CA PRO A 6 1.02 5.24 15.17
C PRO A 6 2.21 5.53 14.24
N ASN A 7 3.42 5.25 14.70
CA ASN A 7 4.64 5.50 13.94
C ASN A 7 5.25 4.22 13.33
N ILE A 8 4.57 3.07 13.41
CA ILE A 8 5.16 1.78 12.98
C ILE A 8 5.65 1.81 11.54
N LEU A 9 4.91 2.40 10.61
CA LEU A 9 5.34 2.53 9.22
C LEU A 9 6.62 3.35 9.10
N ASN A 10 6.69 4.50 9.77
CA ASN A 10 7.89 5.34 9.75
C ASN A 10 9.08 4.62 10.35
N GLN A 11 8.91 3.94 11.49
CA GLN A 11 9.98 3.17 12.14
C GLN A 11 10.53 2.05 11.24
N VAL A 12 9.66 1.32 10.55
CA VAL A 12 10.06 0.29 9.59
C VAL A 12 10.83 0.90 8.43
N LEU A 13 10.36 2.04 7.92
CA LEU A 13 10.98 2.72 6.78
C LEU A 13 12.36 3.26 7.12
N GLU A 14 12.50 3.95 8.25
CA GLU A 14 13.79 4.47 8.73
C GLU A 14 14.78 3.32 8.99
N HIS A 15 14.29 2.21 9.54
CA HIS A 15 15.15 1.08 9.89
C HIS A 15 15.67 0.31 8.66
N TYR A 16 14.87 0.22 7.59
CA TYR A 16 15.18 -0.55 6.38
C TYR A 16 15.35 0.31 5.12
N GLU A 17 15.53 1.62 5.25
CA GLU A 17 15.50 2.58 4.15
C GLU A 17 16.27 2.16 2.88
N ASN A 18 17.47 1.60 3.06
CA ASN A 18 18.36 1.21 1.97
C ASN A 18 18.22 -0.27 1.56
N GLN A 19 17.33 -1.03 2.20
CA GLN A 19 17.08 -2.43 1.83
C GLN A 19 16.21 -2.51 0.59
N PRO A 20 16.37 -3.54 -0.26
CA PRO A 20 15.42 -3.82 -1.33
C PRO A 20 14.03 -4.09 -0.76
N PHE A 21 13.00 -3.40 -1.26
CA PHE A 21 11.61 -3.58 -0.84
C PHE A 21 10.78 -4.33 -1.88
N LEU A 22 10.90 -3.93 -3.15
CA LEU A 22 10.17 -4.54 -4.25
C LEU A 22 11.13 -4.77 -5.42
N ILE A 23 11.17 -6.00 -5.89
CA ILE A 23 12.00 -6.41 -7.03
C ILE A 23 11.09 -6.96 -8.12
N SER A 24 11.16 -6.38 -9.30
CA SER A 24 10.49 -6.84 -10.51
C SER A 24 11.50 -7.14 -11.60
N GLU A 25 11.06 -7.69 -12.73
CA GLU A 25 11.92 -7.90 -13.90
C GLU A 25 12.52 -6.61 -14.45
N LYS A 26 11.86 -5.47 -14.26
CA LYS A 26 12.24 -4.18 -14.83
C LYS A 26 13.09 -3.34 -13.88
N ARG A 27 12.89 -3.44 -12.59
CA ARG A 27 13.57 -2.60 -11.59
C ARG A 27 13.51 -3.19 -10.19
N SER A 28 14.44 -2.71 -9.36
CA SER A 28 14.44 -2.92 -7.92
C SER A 28 14.21 -1.58 -7.23
N TRP A 29 13.36 -1.58 -6.22
CA TRP A 29 13.07 -0.45 -5.37
C TRP A 29 13.66 -0.69 -3.98
N THR A 30 14.27 0.34 -3.39
CA THR A 30 14.52 0.35 -1.94
C THR A 30 13.24 0.75 -1.20
N PHE A 31 13.23 0.52 0.12
CA PHE A 31 12.17 1.06 0.97
C PHE A 31 12.03 2.58 0.81
N ALA A 32 13.17 3.31 0.88
CA ALA A 32 13.17 4.76 0.75
C ALA A 32 12.59 5.24 -0.57
N ASP A 33 13.04 4.68 -1.71
CA ASP A 33 12.56 5.10 -3.03
C ASP A 33 11.06 4.85 -3.21
N PHE A 34 10.61 3.63 -2.86
CA PHE A 34 9.22 3.25 -3.04
C PHE A 34 8.27 4.10 -2.18
N MET A 35 8.69 4.38 -0.94
CA MET A 35 7.90 5.17 -0.02
C MET A 35 7.93 6.65 -0.36
N SER A 36 9.02 7.16 -0.92
CA SER A 36 9.07 8.54 -1.43
C SER A 36 8.04 8.76 -2.53
N GLU A 37 7.93 7.83 -3.49
CA GLU A 37 6.91 7.92 -4.52
C GLU A 37 5.48 7.76 -3.97
N ALA A 38 5.28 6.85 -3.01
CA ALA A 38 3.98 6.70 -2.35
C ALA A 38 3.58 7.97 -1.59
N ARG A 39 4.54 8.67 -0.99
CA ARG A 39 4.32 9.94 -0.28
C ARG A 39 3.94 11.06 -1.25
N LEU A 40 4.68 11.23 -2.34
CA LEU A 40 4.33 12.21 -3.37
C LEU A 40 2.91 11.99 -3.89
N LEU A 41 2.54 10.73 -4.06
CA LEU A 41 1.21 10.36 -4.47
C LEU A 41 0.18 10.68 -3.37
N SER A 42 0.49 10.42 -2.10
CA SER A 42 -0.36 10.76 -0.95
C SER A 42 -0.61 12.27 -0.83
N ASP A 43 0.42 13.07 -1.03
CA ASP A 43 0.32 14.54 -0.94
C ASP A 43 -0.57 15.15 -2.04
N SER A 44 -0.76 14.42 -3.13
CA SER A 44 -1.63 14.81 -4.23
C SER A 44 -3.07 14.31 -4.12
N LEU A 45 -3.35 13.44 -3.15
CA LEU A 45 -4.70 12.91 -2.97
C LEU A 45 -5.62 13.99 -2.41
N MET A 46 -6.80 14.13 -3.01
CA MET A 46 -7.89 14.96 -2.51
C MET A 46 -8.90 14.16 -1.67
N ALA A 47 -8.52 12.96 -1.23
CA ALA A 47 -9.38 12.12 -0.41
C ALA A 47 -9.51 12.67 1.01
N GLU A 48 -10.66 12.45 1.65
CA GLU A 48 -10.84 12.73 3.07
C GLU A 48 -10.31 11.56 3.93
N SER A 49 -9.95 11.86 5.18
CA SER A 49 -9.58 10.81 6.14
C SER A 49 -10.74 9.82 6.29
N GLN A 50 -10.42 8.51 6.33
CA GLN A 50 -11.37 7.39 6.38
C GLN A 50 -12.31 7.29 5.16
N GLN A 51 -12.08 8.08 4.12
CA GLN A 51 -12.77 7.91 2.84
C GLN A 51 -12.42 6.56 2.21
N ARG A 52 -13.42 5.87 1.69
CA ARG A 52 -13.25 4.58 1.01
C ARG A 52 -12.92 4.83 -0.44
N VAL A 53 -11.75 4.36 -0.86
CA VAL A 53 -11.26 4.56 -2.24
C VAL A 53 -11.02 3.20 -2.87
N TYR A 54 -11.72 2.90 -3.95
CA TYR A 54 -11.52 1.65 -4.63
C TYR A 54 -10.31 1.69 -5.56
N LEU A 55 -9.60 0.57 -5.60
CA LEU A 55 -8.40 0.36 -6.39
C LEU A 55 -8.60 -0.85 -7.30
N SER A 56 -8.27 -0.71 -8.57
CA SER A 56 -8.28 -1.83 -9.51
C SER A 56 -7.08 -1.68 -10.45
N SER A 57 -6.10 -2.57 -10.33
CA SER A 57 -4.90 -2.57 -11.17
C SER A 57 -4.40 -3.98 -11.39
N GLU A 58 -4.04 -4.28 -12.64
CA GLU A 58 -3.33 -5.52 -12.98
C GLU A 58 -1.84 -5.46 -12.63
N ASN A 59 -1.30 -4.25 -12.44
CA ASN A 59 0.08 -4.04 -12.03
C ASN A 59 0.19 -4.03 -10.50
N PRO A 60 0.85 -5.03 -9.88
CA PRO A 60 1.00 -5.10 -8.42
C PRO A 60 1.78 -3.92 -7.83
N GLU A 61 2.77 -3.40 -8.56
CA GLU A 61 3.56 -2.24 -8.13
C GLU A 61 2.66 -1.00 -7.97
N ASN A 62 1.82 -0.72 -8.98
CA ASN A 62 0.89 0.41 -8.92
C ASN A 62 -0.16 0.22 -7.82
N LEU A 63 -0.69 -0.99 -7.67
CA LEU A 63 -1.66 -1.29 -6.61
C LEU A 63 -1.06 -1.05 -5.23
N LEU A 64 0.16 -1.56 -5.00
CA LEU A 64 0.85 -1.40 -3.73
C LEU A 64 1.16 0.07 -3.42
N LYS A 65 1.69 0.80 -4.39
CA LYS A 65 2.00 2.23 -4.25
C LYS A 65 0.75 3.03 -3.90
N SER A 66 -0.35 2.75 -4.58
CA SER A 66 -1.64 3.38 -4.32
C SER A 66 -2.18 3.09 -2.92
N MET A 67 -2.07 1.83 -2.47
CA MET A 67 -2.50 1.46 -1.12
C MET A 67 -1.69 2.17 -0.05
N LEU A 68 -0.36 2.23 -0.21
CA LEU A 68 0.52 2.95 0.72
C LEU A 68 0.19 4.45 0.75
N ALA A 69 -0.02 5.07 -0.41
CA ALA A 69 -0.42 6.47 -0.50
C ALA A 69 -1.74 6.75 0.23
N LEU A 70 -2.74 5.90 0.05
CA LEU A 70 -4.02 6.01 0.75
C LEU A 70 -3.87 5.86 2.26
N TRP A 71 -3.08 4.90 2.73
CA TRP A 71 -2.85 4.73 4.16
C TRP A 71 -2.10 5.90 4.78
N MET A 72 -1.11 6.46 4.10
CA MET A 72 -0.41 7.68 4.55
C MET A 72 -1.36 8.88 4.62
N HIS A 73 -2.36 8.93 3.74
CA HIS A 73 -3.39 9.96 3.72
C HIS A 73 -4.50 9.74 4.76
N GLY A 74 -4.54 8.56 5.40
CA GLY A 74 -5.59 8.16 6.34
C GLY A 74 -6.87 7.67 5.65
N ALA A 75 -6.83 7.38 4.36
CA ALA A 75 -7.95 6.84 3.60
C ALA A 75 -7.98 5.30 3.62
N VAL A 76 -9.13 4.73 3.28
CA VAL A 76 -9.36 3.27 3.31
C VAL A 76 -9.25 2.70 1.90
N ALA A 77 -8.29 1.82 1.68
CA ALA A 77 -8.12 1.13 0.41
C ALA A 77 -9.14 0.00 0.23
N VAL A 78 -9.79 -0.04 -0.94
CA VAL A 78 -10.72 -1.10 -1.34
C VAL A 78 -10.17 -1.79 -2.60
N PRO A 79 -9.19 -2.67 -2.49
CA PRO A 79 -8.62 -3.34 -3.64
C PRO A 79 -9.58 -4.37 -4.20
N LEU A 80 -9.84 -4.32 -5.51
CA LEU A 80 -10.72 -5.23 -6.22
C LEU A 80 -9.97 -5.94 -7.35
N ASN A 81 -10.37 -7.19 -7.60
CA ASN A 81 -9.91 -7.91 -8.78
C ASN A 81 -10.32 -7.16 -10.07
N PRO A 82 -9.38 -6.77 -10.93
CA PRO A 82 -9.69 -6.06 -12.17
C PRO A 82 -10.60 -6.84 -13.13
N GLN A 83 -10.66 -8.15 -12.99
CA GLN A 83 -11.49 -9.02 -13.84
C GLN A 83 -12.96 -9.13 -13.38
N ILE A 84 -13.34 -8.50 -12.25
CA ILE A 84 -14.75 -8.47 -11.82
C ILE A 84 -15.56 -7.67 -12.84
N PRO A 85 -16.70 -8.22 -13.34
CA PRO A 85 -17.60 -7.50 -14.25
C PRO A 85 -18.05 -6.16 -13.63
N GLU A 86 -18.11 -5.09 -14.44
CA GLU A 86 -18.36 -3.74 -13.96
C GLU A 86 -19.66 -3.62 -13.13
N LYS A 87 -20.74 -4.27 -13.59
CA LYS A 87 -22.01 -4.30 -12.85
C LYS A 87 -21.84 -4.87 -11.45
N GLN A 88 -21.14 -6.00 -11.31
CA GLN A 88 -20.89 -6.62 -10.02
C GLN A 88 -20.01 -5.75 -9.13
N LYS A 89 -18.97 -5.12 -9.72
CA LYS A 89 -18.11 -4.17 -9.03
C LYS A 89 -18.92 -3.01 -8.45
N MET A 90 -19.77 -2.39 -9.25
CA MET A 90 -20.63 -1.29 -8.80
C MET A 90 -21.57 -1.70 -7.65
N GLU A 91 -22.18 -2.89 -7.74
CA GLU A 91 -23.03 -3.41 -6.67
C GLU A 91 -22.24 -3.62 -5.36
N MET A 92 -21.00 -4.12 -5.46
CA MET A 92 -20.10 -4.32 -4.31
C MET A 92 -19.73 -2.98 -3.66
N LEU A 93 -19.34 -1.99 -4.47
CA LEU A 93 -18.94 -0.66 -4.00
C LEU A 93 -20.11 0.10 -3.38
N GLN A 94 -21.30 0.01 -3.97
CA GLN A 94 -22.51 0.62 -3.44
C GLN A 94 -22.86 0.10 -2.05
N LYS A 95 -22.73 -1.22 -1.81
CA LYS A 95 -22.98 -1.84 -0.50
C LYS A 95 -22.14 -1.26 0.64
N ILE A 96 -20.95 -0.77 0.32
CA ILE A 96 -20.03 -0.20 1.30
C ILE A 96 -19.99 1.33 1.23
N GLY A 97 -20.83 1.97 0.42
CA GLY A 97 -20.81 3.42 0.24
C GLY A 97 -19.48 3.94 -0.29
N CYS A 98 -18.80 3.18 -1.15
CA CYS A 98 -17.58 3.61 -1.81
C CYS A 98 -17.93 4.28 -3.13
N THR A 99 -17.69 5.59 -3.22
CA THR A 99 -18.04 6.42 -4.38
C THR A 99 -16.84 6.93 -5.16
N PHE A 100 -15.62 6.71 -4.65
CA PHE A 100 -14.40 7.24 -5.25
C PHE A 100 -13.52 6.13 -5.82
N SER A 101 -13.07 6.36 -7.05
CA SER A 101 -12.11 5.55 -7.78
C SER A 101 -10.74 6.21 -7.72
N TYR A 102 -9.70 5.44 -7.45
CA TYR A 102 -8.33 5.93 -7.55
C TYR A 102 -7.95 6.35 -8.97
N THR A 103 -8.59 5.78 -9.99
CA THR A 103 -8.37 6.15 -11.39
C THR A 103 -8.80 7.60 -11.66
N GLU A 104 -9.84 8.07 -10.98
CA GLU A 104 -10.30 9.46 -11.06
C GLU A 104 -9.32 10.41 -10.38
N LEU A 105 -8.73 9.98 -9.26
CA LEU A 105 -7.69 10.74 -8.55
C LEU A 105 -6.37 10.82 -9.35
N LEU A 106 -6.05 9.82 -10.19
CA LEU A 106 -4.86 9.81 -11.04
C LEU A 106 -5.00 10.62 -12.33
N HIS A 107 -6.19 10.96 -12.77
CA HIS A 107 -6.37 11.76 -14.00
C HIS A 107 -5.80 13.17 -13.88
N GLU A 108 -5.76 13.74 -12.69
CA GLU A 108 -5.09 14.99 -12.42
C GLU A 108 -3.55 14.87 -12.42
N PHE A 109 -3.01 13.68 -12.18
CA PHE A 109 -1.57 13.41 -12.15
C PHE A 109 -0.90 13.27 -13.52
N LYS A 110 -1.66 12.92 -14.57
CA LYS A 110 -1.13 12.80 -15.94
C LYS A 110 -0.67 14.12 -16.55
N SER A 111 -0.95 15.25 -15.89
CA SER A 111 -0.47 16.57 -16.33
C SER A 111 0.93 16.93 -15.86
N HIS A 112 1.56 16.12 -15.00
CA HIS A 112 2.95 16.28 -14.61
C HIS A 112 3.75 15.15 -15.27
N PRO A 113 4.64 15.44 -16.24
CA PRO A 113 5.47 14.39 -16.83
C PRO A 113 6.37 13.82 -15.76
N THR A 114 6.18 12.54 -15.40
CA THR A 114 7.24 11.76 -14.78
C THR A 114 8.44 11.82 -15.71
N PRO A 115 9.65 12.14 -15.24
CA PRO A 115 10.81 12.08 -16.09
C PRO A 115 11.06 10.63 -16.52
N GLU A 116 10.53 10.26 -17.69
CA GLU A 116 11.01 9.10 -18.43
C GLU A 116 12.42 9.43 -18.88
N ASN A 117 13.39 8.70 -18.39
CA ASN A 117 14.82 8.76 -18.63
C ASN A 117 15.65 9.55 -17.62
N SER A 118 15.95 8.90 -16.50
CA SER A 118 17.25 9.11 -15.87
C SER A 118 17.85 7.77 -15.42
N LEU A 119 18.30 6.97 -16.38
CA LEU A 119 19.32 5.94 -16.18
C LEU A 119 20.70 6.65 -16.11
N GLN A 120 20.93 7.44 -15.07
CA GLN A 120 22.27 7.83 -14.65
C GLN A 120 22.25 8.00 -13.13
N PRO A 121 23.19 7.40 -12.39
CA PRO A 121 23.35 7.71 -10.98
C PRO A 121 23.75 9.17 -10.87
N ASN A 122 22.90 10.00 -10.29
CA ASN A 122 23.25 11.38 -9.99
C ASN A 122 24.42 11.41 -9.02
N PRO A 123 25.48 12.20 -9.30
CA PRO A 123 26.51 12.43 -8.31
C PRO A 123 25.91 13.16 -7.11
N VAL A 124 26.34 12.73 -5.93
CA VAL A 124 26.01 13.32 -4.64
C VAL A 124 26.22 14.85 -4.72
N GLY A 125 25.13 15.58 -4.86
CA GLY A 125 25.07 17.02 -4.81
C GLY A 125 24.01 17.43 -3.80
N ASN A 126 24.44 18.19 -2.80
CA ASN A 126 23.69 18.80 -1.70
C ASN A 126 22.18 18.80 -1.86
N SER A 127 21.53 17.88 -1.18
CA SER A 127 20.10 17.93 -0.93
C SER A 127 19.84 18.99 0.14
N ASP A 128 19.50 20.20 -0.29
CA ASP A 128 18.70 21.07 0.58
C ASP A 128 17.41 20.29 0.85
N ALA A 129 17.32 19.80 2.08
CA ALA A 129 16.22 19.01 2.58
C ALA A 129 14.92 19.75 2.31
N VAL A 130 14.10 19.22 1.41
CA VAL A 130 12.66 19.43 1.51
C VAL A 130 12.29 18.82 2.87
N ALA A 131 12.16 19.68 3.87
CA ALA A 131 11.69 19.31 5.20
C ALA A 131 10.30 18.67 4.99
N GLY A 132 10.29 17.34 4.95
CA GLY A 132 9.07 16.56 4.72
C GLY A 132 8.10 16.88 5.85
N LYS A 133 6.87 17.24 5.49
CA LYS A 133 5.75 17.12 6.41
C LYS A 133 5.85 15.74 7.03
N GLU A 134 5.92 15.68 8.37
CA GLU A 134 5.83 14.41 9.10
C GLU A 134 4.62 13.66 8.55
N VAL A 135 4.81 12.39 8.20
CA VAL A 135 3.66 11.53 7.88
C VAL A 135 2.72 11.63 9.05
N ASN A 136 1.52 12.16 8.82
CA ASN A 136 0.51 12.23 9.87
C ASN A 136 0.48 10.89 10.57
N SER A 137 0.61 10.88 11.90
CA SER A 137 0.62 9.64 12.68
C SER A 137 -0.65 8.85 12.35
N ILE A 138 -0.48 7.73 11.63
CA ILE A 138 -1.59 6.90 11.23
C ILE A 138 -2.01 6.10 12.47
N ASN A 139 -3.24 6.33 12.95
CA ASN A 139 -3.74 5.51 14.05
C ASN A 139 -3.90 4.05 13.58
N PRO A 140 -3.15 3.08 14.15
CA PRO A 140 -3.21 1.70 13.69
C PRO A 140 -4.58 1.05 13.82
N LYS A 141 -5.48 1.63 14.62
CA LYS A 141 -6.86 1.16 14.81
C LYS A 141 -7.83 1.66 13.74
N ASP A 142 -7.43 2.67 12.97
CA ASP A 142 -8.26 3.18 11.88
C ASP A 142 -8.38 2.14 10.76
N TRP A 143 -9.47 2.22 10.03
CA TRP A 143 -9.68 1.32 8.90
C TRP A 143 -8.61 1.56 7.83
N ALA A 144 -8.02 0.48 7.35
CA ALA A 144 -6.98 0.52 6.32
C ALA A 144 -7.44 -0.13 5.01
N THR A 145 -8.10 -1.29 5.11
CA THR A 145 -8.56 -2.02 3.93
C THR A 145 -9.96 -2.58 4.10
N ILE A 146 -10.68 -2.66 2.99
CA ILE A 146 -11.91 -3.43 2.89
C ILE A 146 -11.70 -4.51 1.84
N ILE A 147 -11.72 -5.78 2.24
CA ILE A 147 -11.54 -6.94 1.38
C ILE A 147 -12.86 -7.66 1.20
N PHE A 148 -13.22 -7.93 -0.04
CA PHE A 148 -14.40 -8.75 -0.33
C PHE A 148 -14.05 -10.24 -0.32
N THR A 149 -14.87 -11.02 0.38
CA THR A 149 -14.75 -12.47 0.45
C THR A 149 -15.96 -13.13 -0.21
N SER A 150 -15.78 -14.35 -0.75
CA SER A 150 -16.88 -15.17 -1.24
C SER A 150 -17.77 -15.56 -0.07
N GLY A 151 -18.96 -14.95 0.03
CA GLY A 151 -19.94 -15.32 1.04
C GLY A 151 -20.55 -16.69 0.74
N SER A 152 -20.76 -17.52 1.77
CA SER A 152 -21.48 -18.80 1.65
C SER A 152 -22.91 -18.65 1.12
N THR A 153 -23.46 -17.44 1.14
CA THR A 153 -24.79 -17.07 0.67
C THR A 153 -24.82 -16.53 -0.76
N GLY A 154 -23.71 -16.64 -1.51
CA GLY A 154 -23.62 -16.20 -2.90
C GLY A 154 -23.34 -14.69 -3.11
N SER A 155 -23.53 -13.86 -2.08
CA SER A 155 -23.21 -12.42 -2.15
C SER A 155 -21.88 -12.12 -1.44
N PRO A 156 -20.93 -11.41 -2.08
CA PRO A 156 -19.67 -11.06 -1.46
C PRO A 156 -19.86 -10.27 -0.15
N LYS A 157 -19.11 -10.65 0.87
CA LYS A 157 -19.06 -9.94 2.16
C LYS A 157 -17.85 -9.01 2.20
N ALA A 158 -18.05 -7.78 2.63
CA ALA A 158 -17.00 -6.82 2.86
C ALA A 158 -16.44 -6.98 4.29
N VAL A 159 -15.15 -7.24 4.40
CA VAL A 159 -14.45 -7.38 5.69
C VAL A 159 -13.49 -6.21 5.84
N VAL A 160 -13.66 -5.47 6.93
CA VAL A 160 -12.80 -4.32 7.26
C VAL A 160 -11.61 -4.80 8.07
N HIS A 161 -10.43 -4.30 7.71
CA HIS A 161 -9.19 -4.50 8.46
C HIS A 161 -8.57 -3.15 8.79
N SER A 162 -8.12 -2.99 10.03
CA SER A 162 -7.22 -1.89 10.41
C SER A 162 -5.78 -2.23 10.05
N LEU A 163 -4.89 -1.24 10.05
CA LEU A 163 -3.45 -1.49 9.93
C LEU A 163 -2.96 -2.41 11.04
N ALA A 164 -3.47 -2.24 12.28
CA ALA A 164 -3.14 -3.11 13.39
C ALA A 164 -3.48 -4.58 13.11
N ASN A 165 -4.62 -4.87 12.46
CA ASN A 165 -4.97 -6.25 12.11
C ASN A 165 -3.92 -6.89 11.19
N HIS A 166 -3.45 -6.14 10.18
CA HIS A 166 -2.42 -6.61 9.26
C HIS A 166 -1.07 -6.80 9.97
N PHE A 167 -0.64 -5.83 10.77
CA PHE A 167 0.63 -5.92 11.49
C PHE A 167 0.65 -7.04 12.52
N TYR A 168 -0.40 -7.20 13.33
CA TYR A 168 -0.46 -8.31 14.30
C TYR A 168 -0.51 -9.68 13.63
N ASN A 169 -1.19 -9.80 12.49
CA ASN A 169 -1.15 -11.02 11.68
C ASN A 169 0.28 -11.33 11.21
N ALA A 170 1.00 -10.30 10.71
CA ALA A 170 2.37 -10.45 10.25
C ALA A 170 3.33 -10.81 11.39
N LEU A 171 3.23 -10.17 12.55
CA LEU A 171 4.02 -10.48 13.73
C LEU A 171 3.84 -11.93 14.16
N GLY A 172 2.59 -12.39 14.34
CA GLY A 172 2.31 -13.77 14.74
C GLY A 172 2.77 -14.82 13.72
N ALA A 173 2.70 -14.47 12.42
CA ALA A 173 3.22 -15.34 11.36
C ALA A 173 4.76 -15.40 11.36
N ASN A 174 5.45 -14.27 11.60
CA ASN A 174 6.90 -14.19 11.65
C ASN A 174 7.50 -14.90 12.89
N GLU A 175 6.75 -15.01 13.98
CA GLU A 175 7.14 -15.85 15.13
C GLU A 175 7.26 -17.33 14.76
N ARG A 176 6.41 -17.82 13.85
CA ARG A 176 6.36 -19.23 13.42
C ARG A 176 7.28 -19.52 12.25
N MET A 177 7.40 -18.59 11.36
CA MET A 177 8.20 -18.64 10.14
C MET A 177 8.98 -17.33 10.01
N PRO A 178 10.13 -17.18 10.67
CA PRO A 178 10.89 -15.93 10.66
C PRO A 178 11.32 -15.55 9.25
N LEU A 179 11.22 -14.25 8.95
CA LEU A 179 11.85 -13.60 7.82
C LEU A 179 12.93 -12.66 8.35
N ASN A 180 14.05 -12.61 7.67
CA ASN A 180 15.20 -11.78 8.02
C ASN A 180 15.40 -10.67 6.98
N PRO A 181 16.04 -9.56 7.35
CA PRO A 181 16.40 -8.53 6.39
C PRO A 181 17.20 -9.12 5.21
N GLY A 182 16.76 -8.79 4.00
CA GLY A 182 17.36 -9.29 2.77
C GLY A 182 16.81 -10.63 2.26
N ASP A 183 15.95 -11.32 3.01
CA ASP A 183 15.17 -12.43 2.48
C ASP A 183 14.26 -11.93 1.34
N ARG A 184 13.83 -12.86 0.47
CA ARG A 184 12.96 -12.52 -0.66
C ARG A 184 11.76 -13.42 -0.70
N TRP A 185 10.59 -12.84 -0.74
CA TRP A 185 9.34 -13.58 -0.88
C TRP A 185 8.62 -13.22 -2.18
N LEU A 186 8.28 -14.24 -2.95
CA LEU A 186 7.50 -14.05 -4.17
C LEU A 186 6.07 -13.62 -3.83
N LEU A 187 5.66 -12.44 -4.29
CA LEU A 187 4.27 -11.96 -4.19
C LEU A 187 3.41 -12.67 -5.25
N SER A 188 3.16 -13.97 -5.01
CA SER A 188 2.39 -14.84 -5.91
C SER A 188 0.87 -14.76 -5.73
N LEU A 189 0.43 -14.12 -4.65
CA LEU A 189 -0.99 -13.98 -4.31
C LEU A 189 -1.45 -12.54 -4.52
N PRO A 190 -2.64 -12.34 -5.10
CA PRO A 190 -3.14 -11.00 -5.36
C PRO A 190 -3.41 -10.20 -4.07
N MET A 191 -3.05 -8.91 -4.07
CA MET A 191 -3.26 -8.03 -2.91
C MET A 191 -4.71 -7.58 -2.70
N TYR A 192 -5.62 -7.91 -3.61
CA TYR A 192 -7.06 -7.79 -3.35
C TYR A 192 -7.62 -8.96 -2.54
N HIS A 193 -6.76 -9.88 -2.10
CA HIS A 193 -7.03 -10.91 -1.08
C HIS A 193 -6.14 -10.71 0.13
N VAL A 194 -6.67 -11.09 1.29
CA VAL A 194 -5.93 -10.97 2.56
C VAL A 194 -4.60 -11.73 2.56
N SER A 195 -4.49 -12.82 1.80
CA SER A 195 -3.26 -13.60 1.67
C SER A 195 -2.13 -12.87 0.97
N GLY A 196 -2.43 -12.08 -0.07
CA GLY A 196 -1.43 -11.22 -0.72
C GLY A 196 -0.98 -10.09 0.21
N LEU A 197 -1.90 -9.49 0.95
CA LEU A 197 -1.58 -8.50 1.97
C LEU A 197 -0.75 -9.10 3.11
N ALA A 198 -1.00 -10.36 3.50
CA ALA A 198 -0.20 -11.02 4.52
C ALA A 198 1.27 -11.16 4.10
N ILE A 199 1.55 -11.48 2.83
CA ILE A 199 2.92 -11.49 2.29
C ILE A 199 3.53 -10.09 2.44
N LEU A 200 2.84 -9.06 1.95
CA LEU A 200 3.31 -7.68 2.00
C LEU A 200 3.67 -7.23 3.41
N PHE A 201 2.75 -7.38 4.37
CA PHE A 201 3.00 -6.90 5.74
C PHE A 201 4.08 -7.71 6.46
N ARG A 202 4.27 -8.98 6.13
CA ARG A 202 5.34 -9.80 6.68
C ARG A 202 6.71 -9.34 6.19
N THR A 203 6.86 -9.13 4.88
CA THR A 203 8.11 -8.62 4.29
C THR A 203 8.41 -7.20 4.74
N LEU A 204 7.39 -6.34 4.80
CA LEU A 204 7.50 -4.97 5.30
C LEU A 204 8.10 -4.92 6.72
N LEU A 205 7.57 -5.74 7.65
CA LEU A 205 8.03 -5.78 9.05
C LEU A 205 9.44 -6.35 9.21
N SER A 206 9.89 -7.16 8.27
CA SER A 206 11.15 -7.90 8.39
C SER A 206 12.29 -7.30 7.57
N GLY A 207 12.02 -6.32 6.72
CA GLY A 207 13.01 -5.80 5.77
C GLY A 207 13.40 -6.84 4.70
N ALA A 208 12.43 -7.72 4.37
CA ALA A 208 12.62 -8.83 3.43
C ALA A 208 12.10 -8.46 2.04
#